data_4351bf1b8417c77d2148ca4ca9d74337
#
_entry.id   4351bf1b8417c77d2148ca4ca9d74337
#
_cell.length_a   1.000
_cell.length_b   1.000
_cell.length_c   1.000
_cell.angle_alpha   90.00
_cell.angle_beta   90.00
_cell.angle_gamma   90.00
#
_symmetry.space_group_name_H-M   'P 1'
#
loop_
_entity.id
_entity.type
_entity.pdbx_description
1 polymer ?
#
loop_
_entity_poly.entity_id
_entity_poly.type
_entity_poly.pdbx_seq_one_letter_code
_entity_poly.pdbx_strand_id
1 'polypeptide(L)'
;VGIDPGVTGAIVALIEGAPMPAIFDMPVDTIVTGTKIKPTRKTVLNAGKLRYILAQLQRESPDIYAVVELTAMRPAIKHTGHDCPICKQPHVIVGAGMASTGSFMRAGGMICGILVGLGIAYEEVASNVWTAEVFHGRSEKLDHRQLAAALYPAAAGHLARVKDDGRADALLIADYAKRRHHAPF
;
A
#
# COMPACT_ATOMS: atom_id res chain seq x y z
N VAL A 1 -12.00 -2.24 3.27
CA VAL A 1 -10.96 -2.47 2.23
C VAL A 1 -9.66 -1.83 2.68
N GLY A 2 -8.54 -2.57 2.56
CA GLY A 2 -7.19 -2.05 2.76
C GLY A 2 -6.48 -1.87 1.43
N ILE A 3 -5.74 -0.77 1.28
CA ILE A 3 -5.02 -0.42 0.05
C ILE A 3 -3.57 -0.03 0.38
N ASP A 4 -2.61 -0.83 -0.10
CA ASP A 4 -1.21 -0.43 -0.21
C ASP A 4 -1.00 0.22 -1.59
N PRO A 5 -0.70 1.53 -1.69
CA PRO A 5 -0.68 2.28 -2.93
C PRO A 5 0.56 2.05 -3.81
N GLY A 6 1.52 1.23 -3.37
CA GLY A 6 2.73 0.90 -4.14
C GLY A 6 2.42 0.22 -5.48
N VAL A 7 3.31 0.34 -6.48
CA VAL A 7 3.18 -0.41 -7.74
C VAL A 7 3.34 -1.93 -7.55
N THR A 8 3.91 -2.35 -6.42
CA THR A 8 3.97 -3.73 -5.93
C THR A 8 2.97 -3.98 -4.81
N GLY A 9 2.12 -3.00 -4.51
CA GLY A 9 1.09 -3.06 -3.50
C GLY A 9 -0.12 -3.90 -3.92
N ALA A 10 -1.19 -3.79 -3.14
CA ALA A 10 -2.40 -4.56 -3.37
C ALA A 10 -3.66 -3.85 -2.85
N ILE A 11 -4.80 -4.41 -3.21
CA ILE A 11 -6.12 -4.07 -2.69
C ILE A 11 -6.68 -5.32 -2.05
N VAL A 12 -7.10 -5.25 -0.80
CA VAL A 12 -7.72 -6.39 -0.11
C VAL A 12 -9.05 -5.98 0.49
N ALA A 13 -10.10 -6.75 0.19
CA ALA A 13 -11.41 -6.57 0.81
C ALA A 13 -11.72 -7.72 1.77
N LEU A 14 -12.11 -7.36 2.98
CA LEU A 14 -12.72 -8.25 3.97
C LEU A 14 -14.23 -8.07 3.86
N ILE A 15 -14.89 -9.05 3.24
CA ILE A 15 -16.34 -9.05 3.03
C ILE A 15 -16.98 -9.94 4.09
N GLU A 16 -17.99 -9.44 4.79
CA GLU A 16 -18.68 -10.21 5.82
C GLU A 16 -19.33 -11.47 5.22
N GLY A 17 -19.16 -12.60 5.88
CA GLY A 17 -19.65 -13.89 5.40
C GLY A 17 -18.82 -14.55 4.29
N ALA A 18 -17.84 -13.86 3.69
CA ALA A 18 -16.95 -14.47 2.72
C ALA A 18 -15.93 -15.40 3.40
N PRO A 19 -15.66 -16.61 2.82
CA PRO A 19 -14.76 -17.59 3.43
C PRO A 19 -13.28 -17.15 3.40
N MET A 20 -12.93 -16.22 2.51
CA MET A 20 -11.57 -15.69 2.40
C MET A 20 -11.58 -14.22 1.92
N PRO A 21 -10.52 -13.46 2.24
CA PRO A 21 -10.33 -12.12 1.70
C PRO A 21 -10.29 -12.09 0.17
N ALA A 22 -10.88 -11.09 -0.44
CA ALA A 22 -10.67 -10.80 -1.86
C ALA A 22 -9.36 -10.02 -2.04
N ILE A 23 -8.38 -10.59 -2.73
CA ILE A 23 -7.02 -10.06 -2.86
C ILE A 23 -6.73 -9.75 -4.32
N PHE A 24 -6.35 -8.51 -4.61
CA PHE A 24 -5.96 -8.03 -5.93
C PHE A 24 -4.60 -7.38 -5.85
N ASP A 25 -3.67 -7.79 -6.73
CA ASP A 25 -2.43 -7.01 -6.91
C ASP A 25 -2.78 -5.61 -7.45
N MET A 26 -1.98 -4.61 -7.09
CA MET A 26 -2.16 -3.27 -7.62
C MET A 26 -2.14 -3.31 -9.16
N PRO A 27 -3.22 -2.87 -9.82
CA PRO A 27 -3.29 -2.91 -11.27
C PRO A 27 -2.31 -1.90 -11.88
N VAL A 28 -1.36 -2.39 -12.65
CA VAL A 28 -0.31 -1.57 -13.25
C VAL A 28 -0.15 -1.86 -14.73
N ASP A 29 0.33 -0.85 -15.47
CA ASP A 29 0.78 -0.96 -16.84
C ASP A 29 2.27 -0.68 -16.93
N THR A 30 2.94 -1.26 -17.93
CA THR A 30 4.31 -0.90 -18.29
C THR A 30 4.28 0.03 -19.49
N ILE A 31 4.74 1.26 -19.30
CA ILE A 31 4.91 2.23 -20.37
C ILE A 31 6.38 2.34 -20.77
N VAL A 32 6.63 2.55 -22.06
CA VAL A 32 7.97 2.81 -22.58
C VAL A 32 8.13 4.32 -22.74
N THR A 33 9.14 4.86 -22.07
CA THR A 33 9.50 6.29 -22.12
C THR A 33 10.95 6.43 -22.62
N GLY A 34 11.38 7.64 -22.88
CA GLY A 34 12.73 7.91 -23.39
C GLY A 34 12.79 7.94 -24.92
N THR A 35 14.02 7.89 -25.47
CA THR A 35 14.26 7.95 -26.90
C THR A 35 14.27 6.56 -27.52
N LYS A 36 14.14 6.47 -28.87
CA LYS A 36 14.30 5.20 -29.59
C LYS A 36 15.64 4.52 -29.35
N ILE A 37 16.68 5.31 -29.06
CA ILE A 37 18.05 4.83 -28.81
C ILE A 37 18.22 4.34 -27.36
N LYS A 38 17.50 4.95 -26.39
CA LYS A 38 17.57 4.60 -24.98
C LYS A 38 16.15 4.52 -24.38
N PRO A 39 15.40 3.44 -24.69
CA PRO A 39 14.08 3.27 -24.13
C PRO A 39 14.17 2.91 -22.64
N THR A 40 13.32 3.52 -21.83
CA THR A 40 13.17 3.22 -20.40
C THR A 40 11.77 2.66 -20.15
N ARG A 41 11.70 1.52 -19.48
CA ARG A 41 10.40 0.97 -19.04
C ARG A 41 10.03 1.53 -17.69
N LYS A 42 8.80 1.99 -17.56
CA LYS A 42 8.25 2.51 -16.32
C LYS A 42 6.93 1.83 -16.00
N THR A 43 6.79 1.31 -14.78
CA THR A 43 5.52 0.80 -14.26
C THR A 43 4.70 1.95 -13.72
N VAL A 44 3.42 2.00 -14.08
CA VAL A 44 2.48 3.05 -13.67
C VAL A 44 1.16 2.42 -13.25
N LEU A 45 0.46 3.06 -12.33
CA LEU A 45 -0.87 2.64 -11.90
C LEU A 45 -1.85 2.69 -13.07
N ASN A 46 -2.64 1.61 -13.27
CA ASN A 46 -3.75 1.58 -14.19
C ASN A 46 -5.04 2.03 -13.48
N ALA A 47 -5.35 3.32 -13.58
CA ALA A 47 -6.51 3.92 -12.93
C ALA A 47 -7.85 3.32 -13.37
N GLY A 48 -7.96 2.92 -14.65
CA GLY A 48 -9.18 2.32 -15.19
C GLY A 48 -9.47 0.95 -14.57
N LYS A 49 -8.45 0.08 -14.49
CA LYS A 49 -8.57 -1.23 -13.83
C LYS A 49 -8.80 -1.08 -12.33
N LEU A 50 -8.12 -0.14 -11.66
CA LEU A 50 -8.34 0.14 -10.24
C LEU A 50 -9.79 0.55 -9.98
N ARG A 51 -10.30 1.52 -10.75
CA ARG A 51 -11.70 1.96 -10.66
C ARG A 51 -12.66 0.79 -10.87
N TYR A 52 -12.38 -0.09 -11.83
CA TYR A 52 -13.21 -1.27 -12.09
C TYR A 52 -13.25 -2.21 -10.89
N ILE A 53 -12.09 -2.54 -10.28
CA ILE A 53 -12.01 -3.41 -9.08
C ILE A 53 -12.81 -2.80 -7.93
N LEU A 54 -12.59 -1.51 -7.62
CA LEU A 54 -13.28 -0.83 -6.52
C LEU A 54 -14.79 -0.74 -6.75
N ALA A 55 -15.22 -0.47 -7.98
CA ALA A 55 -16.65 -0.45 -8.34
C ALA A 55 -17.29 -1.84 -8.27
N GLN A 56 -16.56 -2.93 -8.52
CA GLN A 56 -17.03 -4.29 -8.29
C GLN A 56 -17.22 -4.56 -6.81
N LEU A 57 -16.22 -4.26 -5.99
CA LEU A 57 -16.30 -4.42 -4.54
C LEU A 57 -17.45 -3.62 -3.94
N GLN A 58 -17.69 -2.38 -4.42
CA GLN A 58 -18.82 -1.55 -3.98
C GLN A 58 -20.17 -2.17 -4.33
N ARG A 59 -20.30 -2.86 -5.47
CA ARG A 59 -21.54 -3.57 -5.82
C ARG A 59 -21.80 -4.79 -4.94
N GLU A 60 -20.73 -5.48 -4.54
CA GLU A 60 -20.83 -6.65 -3.64
C GLU A 60 -21.07 -6.24 -2.19
N SER A 61 -20.58 -5.07 -1.78
CA SER A 61 -20.74 -4.49 -0.44
C SER A 61 -20.99 -2.99 -0.57
N PRO A 62 -22.25 -2.52 -0.61
CA PRO A 62 -22.58 -1.10 -0.79
C PRO A 62 -22.01 -0.19 0.30
N ASP A 63 -21.88 -0.68 1.53
CA ASP A 63 -21.34 0.04 2.68
C ASP A 63 -19.81 -0.08 2.79
N ILE A 64 -19.14 -0.20 1.66
CA ILE A 64 -17.69 -0.33 1.58
C ILE A 64 -17.00 0.90 2.18
N TYR A 65 -16.02 0.65 3.03
CA TYR A 65 -15.11 1.66 3.58
C TYR A 65 -13.66 1.28 3.27
N ALA A 66 -12.84 2.25 2.88
CA ALA A 66 -11.47 2.00 2.51
C ALA A 66 -10.49 2.69 3.45
N VAL A 67 -9.39 2.00 3.77
CA VAL A 67 -8.21 2.57 4.39
C VAL A 67 -7.06 2.48 3.40
N VAL A 68 -6.45 3.62 3.11
CA VAL A 68 -5.31 3.74 2.20
C VAL A 68 -4.07 4.05 3.02
N GLU A 69 -2.98 3.31 2.82
CA GLU A 69 -1.73 3.70 3.46
C GLU A 69 -1.27 5.06 2.92
N LEU A 70 -1.02 5.98 3.85
CA LEU A 70 -0.56 7.32 3.51
C LEU A 70 0.83 7.25 2.87
N THR A 71 0.93 7.71 1.64
CA THR A 71 2.19 7.83 0.90
C THR A 71 3.04 8.98 1.45
N ALA A 72 3.64 8.78 2.62
CA ALA A 72 4.50 9.77 3.23
C ALA A 72 5.89 9.76 2.61
N MET A 73 6.38 10.93 2.25
CA MET A 73 7.80 11.12 1.88
C MET A 73 8.65 10.96 3.13
N ARG A 74 9.29 9.81 3.29
CA ARG A 74 10.41 9.69 4.23
C ARG A 74 11.70 9.90 3.46
N PRO A 75 12.50 10.90 3.80
CA PRO A 75 13.83 11.02 3.22
C PRO A 75 14.62 9.76 3.59
N ALA A 76 15.06 9.00 2.59
CA ALA A 76 15.97 7.90 2.83
C ALA A 76 17.32 8.48 3.23
N ILE A 77 17.65 8.36 4.51
CA ILE A 77 18.91 8.82 5.08
C ILE A 77 19.98 7.78 4.75
N LYS A 78 20.88 8.08 3.82
CA LYS A 78 22.09 7.27 3.60
C LYS A 78 23.28 7.99 4.21
N HIS A 79 23.90 7.37 5.19
CA HIS A 79 25.23 7.78 5.65
C HIS A 79 26.24 7.45 4.55
N THR A 80 26.88 8.45 4.00
CA THR A 80 27.87 8.25 2.91
C THR A 80 29.23 7.83 3.41
N GLY A 81 29.44 7.77 4.72
CA GLY A 81 30.74 7.45 5.32
C GLY A 81 31.80 8.55 5.20
N HIS A 82 31.47 9.67 4.55
CA HIS A 82 32.36 10.82 4.39
C HIS A 82 31.78 12.06 5.06
N ASP A 83 32.61 12.76 5.82
CA ASP A 83 32.21 14.03 6.42
C ASP A 83 32.08 15.13 5.35
N CYS A 84 31.07 15.97 5.49
CA CYS A 84 30.94 17.14 4.65
C CYS A 84 32.16 18.04 4.75
N PRO A 85 32.78 18.43 3.63
CA PRO A 85 33.94 19.31 3.68
C PRO A 85 33.63 20.69 4.29
N ILE A 86 32.36 21.09 4.28
CA ILE A 86 31.90 22.40 4.80
C ILE A 86 31.53 22.32 6.28
N CYS A 87 30.60 21.45 6.66
CA CYS A 87 30.07 21.39 8.05
C CYS A 87 30.72 20.30 8.92
N LYS A 88 31.60 19.46 8.37
CA LYS A 88 32.29 18.36 9.06
C LYS A 88 31.37 17.32 9.71
N GLN A 89 30.10 17.33 9.36
CA GLN A 89 29.12 16.35 9.83
C GLN A 89 29.00 15.21 8.84
N PRO A 90 28.74 13.96 9.28
CA PRO A 90 28.42 12.86 8.37
C PRO A 90 27.19 13.22 7.55
N HIS A 91 27.36 13.38 6.24
CA HIS A 91 26.27 13.80 5.40
C HIS A 91 25.38 12.64 5.01
N VAL A 92 24.15 12.91 5.23
CA VAL A 92 22.99 12.13 4.86
C VAL A 92 22.54 12.56 3.47
N ILE A 93 22.69 11.70 2.50
CA ILE A 93 22.08 11.93 1.20
C ILE A 93 20.69 11.32 1.19
N VAL A 94 19.71 12.17 0.99
CA VAL A 94 18.33 11.80 0.80
C VAL A 94 18.18 11.09 -0.56
N GLY A 95 17.92 9.81 -0.53
CA GLY A 95 18.11 8.98 -1.68
C GLY A 95 16.90 8.56 -2.50
N ALA A 96 15.70 9.08 -2.29
CA ALA A 96 14.63 8.89 -3.27
C ALA A 96 14.67 10.05 -4.26
N GLY A 97 15.03 9.78 -5.52
CA GLY A 97 15.01 10.82 -6.55
C GLY A 97 13.62 11.45 -6.66
N MET A 98 13.54 12.78 -6.91
CA MET A 98 12.29 13.53 -7.04
C MET A 98 11.27 12.84 -7.97
N ALA A 99 11.73 12.17 -9.02
CA ALA A 99 10.88 11.47 -9.98
C ALA A 99 10.20 10.22 -9.39
N SER A 100 10.86 9.43 -8.54
CA SER A 100 10.26 8.26 -7.88
C SER A 100 9.28 8.69 -6.82
N THR A 101 9.62 9.70 -6.03
CA THR A 101 8.74 10.31 -5.04
C THR A 101 7.47 10.88 -5.70
N GLY A 102 7.61 11.67 -6.76
CA GLY A 102 6.48 12.23 -7.49
C GLY A 102 5.57 11.16 -8.10
N SER A 103 6.13 10.04 -8.56
CA SER A 103 5.36 8.91 -9.08
C SER A 103 4.56 8.21 -7.99
N PHE A 104 5.13 8.04 -6.81
CA PHE A 104 4.49 7.41 -5.66
C PHE A 104 3.33 8.28 -5.13
N MET A 105 3.57 9.57 -4.90
CA MET A 105 2.53 10.51 -4.48
C MET A 105 1.40 10.63 -5.50
N ARG A 106 1.74 10.61 -6.79
CA ARG A 106 0.73 10.60 -7.86
C ARG A 106 -0.16 9.36 -7.79
N ALA A 107 0.40 8.18 -7.52
CA ALA A 107 -0.38 6.94 -7.38
C ALA A 107 -1.36 7.05 -6.20
N GLY A 108 -0.91 7.51 -5.02
CA GLY A 108 -1.78 7.76 -3.86
C GLY A 108 -2.92 8.72 -4.19
N GLY A 109 -2.60 9.90 -4.75
CA GLY A 109 -3.62 10.87 -5.15
C GLY A 109 -4.63 10.35 -6.18
N MET A 110 -4.18 9.49 -7.12
CA MET A 110 -5.10 8.83 -8.08
C MET A 110 -6.03 7.84 -7.38
N ILE A 111 -5.54 7.07 -6.41
CA ILE A 111 -6.36 6.12 -5.62
C ILE A 111 -7.43 6.90 -4.86
N CYS A 112 -7.05 7.93 -4.10
CA CYS A 112 -7.99 8.77 -3.36
C CYS A 112 -9.01 9.44 -4.28
N GLY A 113 -8.57 9.97 -5.43
CA GLY A 113 -9.48 10.57 -6.43
C GLY A 113 -10.49 9.56 -7.00
N ILE A 114 -10.10 8.30 -7.20
CA ILE A 114 -11.02 7.23 -7.65
C ILE A 114 -12.04 6.89 -6.55
N LEU A 115 -11.61 6.77 -5.29
CA LEU A 115 -12.50 6.52 -4.15
C LEU A 115 -13.56 7.62 -4.02
N VAL A 116 -13.13 8.90 -4.07
CA VAL A 116 -14.05 10.05 -4.09
C VAL A 116 -15.00 9.98 -5.27
N GLY A 117 -14.50 9.71 -6.47
CA GLY A 117 -15.32 9.63 -7.69
C GLY A 117 -16.32 8.47 -7.70
N LEU A 118 -16.10 7.44 -6.89
CA LEU A 118 -17.04 6.33 -6.66
C LEU A 118 -17.95 6.57 -5.45
N GLY A 119 -17.75 7.62 -4.68
CA GLY A 119 -18.48 7.87 -3.44
C GLY A 119 -18.12 6.88 -2.33
N ILE A 120 -16.95 6.24 -2.38
CA ILE A 120 -16.47 5.33 -1.34
C ILE A 120 -15.83 6.17 -0.23
N ALA A 121 -16.36 6.04 0.99
CA ALA A 121 -15.77 6.66 2.17
C ALA A 121 -14.40 6.04 2.47
N TYR A 122 -13.40 6.88 2.77
CA TYR A 122 -12.05 6.40 3.06
C TYR A 122 -11.31 7.29 4.07
N GLU A 123 -10.26 6.72 4.64
CA GLU A 123 -9.24 7.46 5.40
C GLU A 123 -7.83 7.10 4.88
N GLU A 124 -6.90 8.04 5.05
CA GLU A 124 -5.48 7.79 4.84
C GLU A 124 -4.81 7.58 6.20
N VAL A 125 -4.04 6.51 6.34
CA VAL A 125 -3.37 6.16 7.60
C VAL A 125 -1.87 6.00 7.39
N ALA A 126 -1.07 6.58 8.28
CA ALA A 126 0.37 6.41 8.23
C ALA A 126 0.78 4.97 8.64
N SER A 127 1.82 4.43 8.01
CA SER A 127 2.32 3.06 8.25
C SER A 127 2.56 2.76 9.73
N ASN A 128 3.17 3.69 10.47
CA ASN A 128 3.43 3.52 11.90
C ASN A 128 2.15 3.47 12.76
N VAL A 129 1.03 3.99 12.29
CA VAL A 129 -0.25 4.00 13.02
C VAL A 129 -0.93 2.65 12.90
N TRP A 130 -1.17 2.17 11.67
CA TRP A 130 -1.82 0.89 11.49
C TRP A 130 -0.97 -0.29 11.96
N THR A 131 0.37 -0.23 11.77
CA THR A 131 1.28 -1.26 12.27
C THR A 131 1.27 -1.33 13.79
N ALA A 132 1.34 -0.19 14.50
CA ALA A 132 1.28 -0.16 15.96
C ALA A 132 0.01 -0.83 16.50
N GLU A 133 -1.14 -0.63 15.86
CA GLU A 133 -2.41 -1.21 16.29
C GLU A 133 -2.50 -2.71 15.96
N VAL A 134 -2.12 -3.11 14.75
CA VAL A 134 -2.21 -4.50 14.29
C VAL A 134 -1.21 -5.41 15.02
N PHE A 135 -0.02 -4.87 15.36
CA PHE A 135 1.02 -5.59 16.10
C PHE A 135 0.89 -5.45 17.63
N HIS A 136 -0.09 -4.73 18.14
CA HIS A 136 -0.25 -4.49 19.56
C HIS A 136 -0.19 -5.78 20.39
N GLY A 137 0.70 -5.83 21.37
CA GLY A 137 0.94 -7.01 22.22
C GLY A 137 1.63 -8.18 21.53
N ARG A 138 2.11 -8.04 20.29
CA ARG A 138 2.81 -9.07 19.52
C ARG A 138 4.29 -8.73 19.38
N SER A 139 5.11 -9.77 19.20
CA SER A 139 6.54 -9.59 18.95
C SER A 139 6.77 -8.85 17.64
N GLU A 140 7.52 -7.74 17.67
CA GLU A 140 7.95 -6.99 16.49
C GLU A 140 8.78 -7.82 15.48
N LYS A 141 9.18 -9.03 15.85
CA LYS A 141 9.92 -9.97 14.99
C LYS A 141 9.05 -10.71 13.99
N LEU A 142 7.72 -10.60 14.07
CA LEU A 142 6.84 -11.18 13.07
C LEU A 142 6.91 -10.37 11.77
N ASP A 143 7.26 -11.04 10.68
CA ASP A 143 7.09 -10.52 9.32
C ASP A 143 5.59 -10.26 9.06
N HIS A 144 5.26 -9.17 8.34
CA HIS A 144 3.88 -8.82 7.99
C HIS A 144 3.14 -9.97 7.31
N ARG A 145 3.80 -10.75 6.43
CA ARG A 145 3.21 -11.94 5.78
C ARG A 145 2.87 -13.04 6.76
N GLN A 146 3.73 -13.28 7.74
CA GLN A 146 3.48 -14.29 8.77
C GLN A 146 2.30 -13.89 9.65
N LEU A 147 2.22 -12.61 10.03
CA LEU A 147 1.11 -12.10 10.81
C LEU A 147 -0.20 -12.15 10.02
N ALA A 148 -0.19 -11.68 8.76
CA ALA A 148 -1.37 -11.73 7.89
C ALA A 148 -1.87 -13.16 7.67
N ALA A 149 -0.96 -14.12 7.44
CA ALA A 149 -1.29 -15.55 7.29
C ALA A 149 -1.84 -16.17 8.59
N ALA A 150 -1.32 -15.76 9.74
CA ALA A 150 -1.83 -16.22 11.04
C ALA A 150 -3.23 -15.69 11.35
N LEU A 151 -3.51 -14.43 10.99
CA LEU A 151 -4.84 -13.82 11.18
C LEU A 151 -5.87 -14.33 10.16
N TYR A 152 -5.43 -14.61 8.95
CA TYR A 152 -6.26 -15.04 7.82
C TYR A 152 -5.69 -16.29 7.15
N PRO A 153 -5.80 -17.49 7.79
CA PRO A 153 -5.21 -18.73 7.27
C PRO A 153 -5.67 -19.08 5.86
N ALA A 154 -6.92 -18.74 5.51
CA ALA A 154 -7.44 -18.94 4.16
C ALA A 154 -6.68 -18.16 3.07
N ALA A 155 -6.02 -17.06 3.44
CA ALA A 155 -5.20 -16.26 2.52
C ALA A 155 -3.73 -16.68 2.48
N ALA A 156 -3.27 -17.63 3.32
CA ALA A 156 -1.85 -17.97 3.48
C ALA A 156 -1.15 -18.33 2.15
N GLY A 157 -1.85 -19.03 1.26
CA GLY A 157 -1.32 -19.38 -0.08
C GLY A 157 -1.02 -18.16 -0.96
N HIS A 158 -1.71 -17.04 -0.75
CA HIS A 158 -1.51 -15.78 -1.47
C HIS A 158 -0.38 -14.92 -0.90
N LEU A 159 0.17 -15.30 0.28
CA LEU A 159 1.18 -14.55 1.04
C LEU A 159 2.52 -15.29 1.14
N ALA A 160 2.67 -16.42 0.45
CA ALA A 160 3.80 -17.33 0.64
C ALA A 160 5.14 -16.80 0.10
N ARG A 161 5.12 -15.92 -0.91
CA ARG A 161 6.33 -15.46 -1.61
C ARG A 161 6.81 -14.13 -1.03
N VAL A 162 8.12 -13.90 -1.05
CA VAL A 162 8.71 -12.61 -0.64
C VAL A 162 8.07 -11.41 -1.36
N LYS A 163 7.73 -11.55 -2.62
CA LYS A 163 7.08 -10.48 -3.40
C LYS A 163 5.61 -10.22 -3.05
N ASP A 164 5.02 -11.02 -2.15
CA ASP A 164 3.63 -10.85 -1.72
C ASP A 164 3.52 -9.90 -0.49
N ASP A 165 4.58 -9.15 -0.16
CA ASP A 165 4.59 -8.17 0.95
C ASP A 165 3.47 -7.15 0.81
N GLY A 166 3.26 -6.58 -0.38
CA GLY A 166 2.16 -5.62 -0.61
C GLY A 166 0.77 -6.21 -0.40
N ARG A 167 0.58 -7.53 -0.64
CA ARG A 167 -0.69 -8.22 -0.31
C ARG A 167 -0.88 -8.37 1.19
N ALA A 168 0.21 -8.65 1.91
CA ALA A 168 0.19 -8.76 3.36
C ALA A 168 -0.13 -7.40 3.99
N ASP A 169 0.53 -6.34 3.54
CA ASP A 169 0.30 -4.98 4.02
C ASP A 169 -1.16 -4.55 3.78
N ALA A 170 -1.67 -4.73 2.56
CA ALA A 170 -3.05 -4.41 2.23
C ALA A 170 -4.06 -5.24 3.06
N LEU A 171 -3.76 -6.52 3.37
CA LEU A 171 -4.61 -7.35 4.23
C LEU A 171 -4.60 -6.87 5.68
N LEU A 172 -3.43 -6.50 6.21
CA LEU A 172 -3.31 -5.96 7.56
C LEU A 172 -3.96 -4.57 7.70
N ILE A 173 -3.87 -3.73 6.66
CA ILE A 173 -4.61 -2.46 6.59
C ILE A 173 -6.13 -2.71 6.55
N ALA A 174 -6.59 -3.75 5.84
CA ALA A 174 -8.00 -4.12 5.85
C ALA A 174 -8.46 -4.64 7.22
N ASP A 175 -7.61 -5.38 7.95
CA ASP A 175 -7.86 -5.81 9.33
C ASP A 175 -7.94 -4.61 10.28
N TYR A 176 -7.04 -3.64 10.14
CA TYR A 176 -7.08 -2.38 10.86
C TYR A 176 -8.40 -1.63 10.61
N ALA A 177 -8.80 -1.48 9.34
CA ALA A 177 -10.07 -0.86 8.96
C ALA A 177 -11.27 -1.56 9.62
N LYS A 178 -11.29 -2.91 9.58
CA LYS A 178 -12.35 -3.72 10.17
C LYS A 178 -12.48 -3.48 11.67
N ARG A 179 -11.37 -3.45 12.41
CA ARG A 179 -11.38 -3.23 13.87
C ARG A 179 -11.97 -1.89 14.24
N ARG A 180 -11.64 -0.84 13.49
CA ARG A 180 -12.11 0.53 13.76
C ARG A 180 -13.56 0.76 13.35
N HIS A 181 -14.00 0.15 12.25
CA HIS A 181 -15.36 0.31 11.74
C HIS A 181 -16.42 -0.48 12.52
N HIS A 182 -16.01 -1.58 13.16
CA HIS A 182 -16.88 -2.42 13.98
C HIS A 182 -16.69 -2.21 15.49
N ALA A 183 -15.85 -1.26 15.92
CA ALA A 183 -15.79 -0.87 17.32
C ALA A 183 -17.13 -0.20 17.70
N PRO A 184 -17.91 -0.73 18.65
CA PRO A 184 -19.07 0.00 19.16
C PRO A 184 -18.58 1.31 19.77
N PHE A 185 -19.23 2.43 19.40
CA PHE A 185 -19.02 3.73 20.03
C PHE A 185 -19.43 3.70 21.50
#